data_98abd28daf1791e02946b5e03aa3dd61
#
_entry.id   98abd28daf1791e02946b5e03aa3dd61
#
_cell.length_a   1.000
_cell.length_b   1.000
_cell.length_c   1.000
_cell.angle_alpha   90.00
_cell.angle_beta   90.00
_cell.angle_gamma   90.00
#
_symmetry.space_group_name_H-M   'P 1'
#
loop_
_entity.id
_entity.type
_entity.pdbx_description
1 polymer ?
#
loop_
_entity_poly.entity_id
_entity_poly.type
_entity_poly.pdbx_seq_one_letter_code
_entity_poly.pdbx_strand_id
1 'polypeptide(L)'
;MRNRLTDLCDLTRFSVNLLSRYPVELSGGQRQRVGLMRALMLSPELLLLDEPLGALDPLVRAALQKDLKEIFTQLQQTALFVTHDLAEAVYFGDEIVLMNDGRVVQKGSVTDLREKPADPFVSEFINAQRGVTLT
;
A
#
# COMPACT_ATOMS: atom_id res chain seq x y z
N MET A 1 -19.86 5.74 -17.74
CA MET A 1 -18.59 6.33 -17.28
C MET A 1 -18.78 7.32 -16.13
N ARG A 2 -19.78 8.20 -16.16
CA ARG A 2 -20.06 9.17 -15.08
C ARG A 2 -20.32 8.51 -13.72
N ASN A 3 -21.09 7.43 -13.70
CA ASN A 3 -21.39 6.68 -12.46
C ASN A 3 -20.13 6.04 -11.86
N ARG A 4 -19.27 5.42 -12.68
CA ARG A 4 -18.04 4.77 -12.20
C ARG A 4 -17.09 5.75 -11.53
N LEU A 5 -16.92 6.95 -12.09
CA LEU A 5 -16.07 7.97 -11.48
C LEU A 5 -16.61 8.42 -10.12
N THR A 6 -17.92 8.62 -10.01
CA THR A 6 -18.58 8.99 -8.76
C THR A 6 -18.41 7.87 -7.72
N ASP A 7 -18.64 6.62 -8.10
CA ASP A 7 -18.44 5.45 -7.23
C ASP A 7 -17.01 5.36 -6.70
N LEU A 8 -16.02 5.66 -7.56
CA LEU A 8 -14.62 5.67 -7.15
C LEU A 8 -14.28 6.87 -6.25
N CYS A 9 -14.88 8.03 -6.45
CA CYS A 9 -14.75 9.16 -5.54
C CYS A 9 -15.24 8.80 -4.13
N ASP A 10 -16.39 8.19 -4.03
CA ASP A 10 -16.98 7.75 -2.76
C ASP A 10 -16.10 6.67 -2.11
N LEU A 11 -15.71 5.66 -2.88
CA LEU A 11 -14.86 4.56 -2.43
C LEU A 11 -13.51 5.06 -1.87
N THR A 12 -12.88 6.00 -2.56
CA THR A 12 -11.56 6.54 -2.18
C THR A 12 -11.66 7.76 -1.25
N ARG A 13 -12.87 8.16 -0.85
CA ARG A 13 -13.11 9.37 -0.04
C ARG A 13 -12.51 10.63 -0.68
N PHE A 14 -12.56 10.71 -2.01
CA PHE A 14 -12.09 11.86 -2.77
C PHE A 14 -13.27 12.78 -3.09
N SER A 15 -13.16 14.05 -2.71
CA SER A 15 -14.24 15.01 -2.96
C SER A 15 -14.43 15.28 -4.45
N VAL A 16 -15.67 15.11 -4.94
CA VAL A 16 -16.06 15.38 -6.35
C VAL A 16 -15.69 16.81 -6.76
N ASN A 17 -15.74 17.77 -5.83
CA ASN A 17 -15.40 19.18 -6.10
C ASN A 17 -13.91 19.38 -6.49
N LEU A 18 -13.06 18.40 -6.23
CA LEU A 18 -11.64 18.43 -6.58
C LEU A 18 -11.35 17.85 -7.97
N LEU A 19 -12.34 17.26 -8.64
CA LEU A 19 -12.15 16.64 -9.97
C LEU A 19 -11.75 17.65 -11.06
N SER A 20 -12.05 18.93 -10.86
CA SER A 20 -11.66 20.00 -11.78
C SER A 20 -10.30 20.62 -11.49
N ARG A 21 -9.64 20.18 -10.41
CA ARG A 21 -8.32 20.70 -10.01
C ARG A 21 -7.20 20.04 -10.80
N TYR A 22 -6.15 20.81 -11.05
CA TYR A 22 -4.91 20.28 -11.59
C TYR A 22 -4.12 19.52 -10.51
N PRO A 23 -3.32 18.51 -10.87
CA PRO A 23 -2.54 17.72 -9.91
C PRO A 23 -1.66 18.57 -8.97
N VAL A 24 -1.13 19.68 -9.44
CA VAL A 24 -0.31 20.63 -8.64
C VAL A 24 -1.11 21.31 -7.53
N GLU A 25 -2.42 21.42 -7.66
CA GLU A 25 -3.33 22.01 -6.69
C GLU A 25 -3.81 21.02 -5.61
N LEU A 26 -3.46 19.76 -5.76
CA LEU A 26 -3.86 18.68 -4.85
C LEU A 26 -2.75 18.42 -3.81
N SER A 27 -3.17 18.04 -2.59
CA SER A 27 -2.24 17.53 -1.59
C SER A 27 -1.62 16.18 -2.00
N GLY A 28 -0.55 15.76 -1.34
CA GLY A 28 0.07 14.44 -1.59
C GLY A 28 -0.92 13.29 -1.48
N GLY A 29 -1.70 13.25 -0.39
CA GLY A 29 -2.72 12.23 -0.19
C GLY A 29 -3.85 12.28 -1.23
N GLN A 30 -4.27 13.48 -1.65
CA GLN A 30 -5.26 13.64 -2.72
C GLN A 30 -4.73 13.12 -4.06
N ARG A 31 -3.46 13.41 -4.41
CA ARG A 31 -2.83 12.84 -5.61
C ARG A 31 -2.77 11.32 -5.57
N GLN A 32 -2.45 10.73 -4.42
CA GLN A 32 -2.44 9.27 -4.26
C GLN A 32 -3.84 8.66 -4.48
N ARG A 33 -4.89 9.30 -3.94
CA ARG A 33 -6.28 8.86 -4.18
C ARG A 33 -6.66 8.92 -5.67
N VAL A 34 -6.27 9.98 -6.37
CA VAL A 34 -6.47 10.10 -7.82
C VAL A 34 -5.72 8.99 -8.57
N GLY A 35 -4.47 8.69 -8.19
CA GLY A 35 -3.71 7.59 -8.75
C GLY A 35 -4.42 6.24 -8.57
N LEU A 36 -4.95 5.99 -7.38
CA LEU A 36 -5.72 4.80 -7.07
C LEU A 36 -7.03 4.72 -7.88
N MET A 37 -7.80 5.80 -7.95
CA MET A 37 -9.02 5.86 -8.77
C MET A 37 -8.72 5.55 -10.24
N ARG A 38 -7.62 6.12 -10.77
CA ARG A 38 -7.19 5.87 -12.15
C ARG A 38 -6.87 4.38 -12.36
N ALA A 39 -6.15 3.76 -11.45
CA ALA A 39 -5.82 2.34 -11.51
C ALA A 39 -7.07 1.45 -11.43
N LEU A 40 -8.05 1.81 -10.60
CA LEU A 40 -9.29 1.06 -10.40
C LEU A 40 -10.35 1.31 -11.48
N MET A 41 -10.16 2.31 -12.35
CA MET A 41 -11.17 2.73 -13.33
C MET A 41 -11.60 1.58 -14.27
N LEU A 42 -10.67 0.72 -14.64
CA LEU A 42 -10.88 -0.40 -15.56
C LEU A 42 -11.18 -1.72 -14.84
N SER A 43 -11.38 -1.68 -13.51
CA SER A 43 -11.63 -2.89 -12.69
C SER A 43 -10.59 -4.00 -12.93
N PRO A 44 -9.29 -3.71 -12.69
CA PRO A 44 -8.23 -4.67 -12.96
C PRO A 44 -8.34 -5.92 -12.07
N GLU A 45 -7.90 -7.07 -12.57
CA GLU A 45 -7.80 -8.30 -11.78
C GLU A 45 -6.64 -8.23 -10.77
N LEU A 46 -5.54 -7.54 -11.13
CA LEU A 46 -4.37 -7.32 -10.31
C LEU A 46 -4.02 -5.83 -10.24
N LEU A 47 -3.82 -5.34 -9.04
CA LEU A 47 -3.37 -3.98 -8.76
C LEU A 47 -1.89 -4.00 -8.34
N LEU A 48 -1.06 -3.21 -9.01
CA LEU A 48 0.35 -3.03 -8.67
C LEU A 48 0.56 -1.68 -7.99
N LEU A 49 1.13 -1.70 -6.79
CA LEU A 49 1.38 -0.51 -5.97
C LEU A 49 2.86 -0.48 -5.61
N ASP A 50 3.56 0.53 -6.09
CA ASP A 50 4.99 0.73 -5.82
C ASP A 50 5.16 1.91 -4.88
N GLU A 51 5.57 1.63 -3.63
CA GLU A 51 5.79 2.61 -2.55
C GLU A 51 4.62 3.63 -2.40
N PRO A 52 3.35 3.19 -2.37
CA PRO A 52 2.21 4.11 -2.48
C PRO A 52 2.08 5.07 -1.28
N LEU A 53 2.75 4.80 -0.17
CA LEU A 53 2.70 5.60 1.05
C LEU A 53 4.02 6.32 1.37
N GLY A 54 5.07 6.11 0.57
CA GLY A 54 6.44 6.52 0.90
C GLY A 54 6.67 8.02 1.03
N ALA A 55 5.96 8.85 0.25
CA ALA A 55 6.17 10.30 0.17
C ALA A 55 5.18 11.13 1.01
N LEU A 56 4.48 10.50 1.97
CA LEU A 56 3.44 11.14 2.76
C LEU A 56 3.90 11.44 4.19
N ASP A 57 3.37 12.53 4.75
CA ASP A 57 3.53 12.78 6.17
C ASP A 57 2.81 11.72 7.03
N PRO A 58 3.22 11.51 8.30
CA PRO A 58 2.72 10.40 9.12
C PRO A 58 1.20 10.36 9.30
N LEU A 59 0.54 11.52 9.45
CA LEU A 59 -0.91 11.57 9.66
C LEU A 59 -1.67 11.20 8.38
N VAL A 60 -1.25 11.76 7.24
CA VAL A 60 -1.84 11.46 5.94
C VAL A 60 -1.58 9.99 5.57
N ARG A 61 -0.38 9.49 5.85
CA ARG A 61 -0.02 8.08 5.65
C ARG A 61 -0.95 7.15 6.42
N ALA A 62 -1.13 7.37 7.73
CA ALA A 62 -1.99 6.54 8.57
C ALA A 62 -3.46 6.54 8.09
N ALA A 63 -3.98 7.70 7.70
CA ALA A 63 -5.33 7.81 7.16
C ALA A 63 -5.48 7.05 5.84
N LEU A 64 -4.53 7.23 4.91
CA LEU A 64 -4.58 6.57 3.60
C LEU A 64 -4.35 5.05 3.73
N GLN A 65 -3.48 4.62 4.65
CA GLN A 65 -3.25 3.21 4.96
C GLN A 65 -4.55 2.50 5.35
N LYS A 66 -5.32 3.12 6.26
CA LYS A 66 -6.64 2.61 6.66
C LYS A 66 -7.61 2.55 5.49
N ASP A 67 -7.71 3.62 4.71
CA ASP A 67 -8.62 3.69 3.56
C ASP A 67 -8.27 2.64 2.51
N LEU A 68 -6.99 2.45 2.19
CA LEU A 68 -6.53 1.42 1.25
C LEU A 68 -6.89 0.00 1.72
N LYS A 69 -6.71 -0.30 3.02
CA LYS A 69 -7.08 -1.61 3.58
C LYS A 69 -8.58 -1.87 3.44
N GLU A 70 -9.41 -0.87 3.74
CA GLU A 70 -10.86 -0.95 3.57
C GLU A 70 -11.24 -1.19 2.10
N ILE A 71 -10.63 -0.45 1.16
CA ILE A 71 -10.87 -0.57 -0.27
C ILE A 71 -10.52 -1.97 -0.77
N PHE A 72 -9.33 -2.49 -0.43
CA PHE A 72 -8.89 -3.81 -0.86
C PHE A 72 -9.80 -4.92 -0.30
N THR A 73 -10.22 -4.79 0.95
CA THR A 73 -11.16 -5.73 1.58
C THR A 73 -12.54 -5.67 0.92
N GLN A 74 -13.07 -4.48 0.68
CA GLN A 74 -14.39 -4.27 0.08
C GLN A 74 -14.44 -4.78 -1.37
N LEU A 75 -13.39 -4.54 -2.15
CA LEU A 75 -13.31 -4.96 -3.55
C LEU A 75 -12.82 -6.40 -3.71
N GLN A 76 -12.35 -7.04 -2.64
CA GLN A 76 -11.62 -8.33 -2.70
C GLN A 76 -10.50 -8.28 -3.74
N GLN A 77 -9.78 -7.14 -3.76
CA GLN A 77 -8.79 -6.82 -4.78
C GLN A 77 -7.50 -7.62 -4.56
N THR A 78 -7.07 -8.33 -5.59
CA THR A 78 -5.71 -8.88 -5.61
C THR A 78 -4.75 -7.73 -5.84
N ALA A 79 -3.78 -7.55 -4.93
CA ALA A 79 -2.80 -6.48 -5.01
C ALA A 79 -1.39 -6.99 -4.76
N LEU A 80 -0.44 -6.50 -5.54
CA LEU A 80 0.99 -6.58 -5.24
C LEU A 80 1.43 -5.22 -4.71
N PHE A 81 1.81 -5.20 -3.44
CA PHE A 81 2.18 -4.00 -2.71
C PHE A 81 3.69 -4.01 -2.45
N VAL A 82 4.42 -3.10 -3.06
CA VAL A 82 5.87 -2.96 -2.87
C VAL A 82 6.12 -1.87 -1.83
N THR A 83 6.87 -2.21 -0.79
CA THR A 83 7.28 -1.28 0.27
C THR A 83 8.60 -1.72 0.88
N HIS A 84 9.34 -0.78 1.44
CA HIS A 84 10.52 -1.05 2.28
C HIS A 84 10.18 -1.08 3.78
N ASP A 85 8.93 -0.80 4.14
CA ASP A 85 8.46 -0.77 5.53
C ASP A 85 7.78 -2.11 5.88
N LEU A 86 8.39 -2.85 6.83
CA LEU A 86 7.86 -4.14 7.29
C LEU A 86 6.47 -3.99 7.94
N ALA A 87 6.21 -2.87 8.63
CA ALA A 87 4.91 -2.65 9.26
C ALA A 87 3.81 -2.51 8.21
N GLU A 88 4.08 -1.84 7.09
CA GLU A 88 3.17 -1.79 5.95
C GLU A 88 2.98 -3.17 5.32
N ALA A 89 4.06 -3.92 5.10
CA ALA A 89 3.99 -5.27 4.55
C ALA A 89 3.13 -6.20 5.42
N VAL A 90 3.28 -6.12 6.74
CA VAL A 90 2.46 -6.89 7.70
C VAL A 90 1.02 -6.42 7.73
N TYR A 91 0.80 -5.11 7.62
CA TYR A 91 -0.55 -4.53 7.67
C TYR A 91 -1.41 -4.91 6.46
N PHE A 92 -0.81 -4.90 5.26
CA PHE A 92 -1.53 -5.17 4.01
C PHE A 92 -1.47 -6.62 3.56
N GLY A 93 -0.32 -7.28 3.73
CA GLY A 93 -0.03 -8.55 3.08
C GLY A 93 -0.63 -9.77 3.78
N ASP A 94 -1.19 -10.65 2.99
CA ASP A 94 -1.50 -12.03 3.39
C ASP A 94 -0.25 -12.91 3.31
N GLU A 95 0.62 -12.63 2.34
CA GLU A 95 1.95 -13.22 2.17
C GLU A 95 2.97 -12.11 1.94
N ILE A 96 4.13 -12.22 2.59
CA ILE A 96 5.26 -11.29 2.44
C ILE A 96 6.33 -11.97 1.60
N VAL A 97 6.84 -11.25 0.59
CA VAL A 97 7.97 -11.66 -0.23
C VAL A 97 9.14 -10.72 0.06
N LEU A 98 10.16 -11.23 0.74
CA LEU A 98 11.38 -10.47 1.00
C LEU A 98 12.36 -10.64 -0.15
N MET A 99 12.82 -9.53 -0.69
CA MET A 99 13.78 -9.47 -1.79
C MET A 99 15.07 -8.78 -1.36
N ASN A 100 16.18 -9.25 -1.89
CA ASN A 100 17.48 -8.62 -1.78
C ASN A 100 18.27 -8.78 -3.08
N ASP A 101 18.95 -7.74 -3.53
CA ASP A 101 19.76 -7.74 -4.76
C ASP A 101 19.02 -8.33 -5.99
N GLY A 102 17.74 -7.98 -6.15
CA GLY A 102 16.91 -8.42 -7.26
C GLY A 102 16.47 -9.89 -7.19
N ARG A 103 16.64 -10.56 -6.06
CA ARG A 103 16.27 -11.96 -5.85
C ARG A 103 15.29 -12.10 -4.71
N VAL A 104 14.38 -13.05 -4.82
CA VAL A 104 13.52 -13.48 -3.70
C VAL A 104 14.38 -14.27 -2.71
N VAL A 105 14.48 -13.77 -1.48
CA VAL A 105 15.22 -14.43 -0.39
C VAL A 105 14.30 -15.38 0.38
N GLN A 106 13.11 -14.90 0.74
CA GLN A 106 12.11 -15.71 1.45
C GLN A 106 10.71 -15.17 1.17
N LYS A 107 9.73 -16.05 1.22
CA LYS A 107 8.32 -15.70 1.24
C LYS A 107 7.58 -16.45 2.33
N GLY A 108 6.53 -15.86 2.87
CA GLY A 108 5.69 -16.44 3.91
C GLY A 108 5.03 -15.36 4.78
N SER A 109 4.50 -15.78 5.91
CA SER A 109 3.98 -14.88 6.94
C SER A 109 5.11 -14.15 7.67
N VAL A 110 4.80 -13.05 8.36
CA VAL A 110 5.78 -12.38 9.23
C VAL A 110 6.32 -13.33 10.31
N THR A 111 5.51 -14.28 10.76
CA THR A 111 5.92 -15.31 11.73
C THR A 111 6.96 -16.24 11.12
N ASP A 112 6.77 -16.68 9.86
CA ASP A 112 7.75 -17.51 9.17
C ASP A 112 9.08 -16.80 9.00
N LEU A 113 9.05 -15.53 8.56
CA LEU A 113 10.27 -14.72 8.40
C LEU A 113 11.02 -14.54 9.74
N ARG A 114 10.29 -14.41 10.83
CA ARG A 114 10.86 -14.20 12.16
C ARG A 114 11.39 -15.46 12.83
N GLU A 115 10.63 -16.56 12.75
CA GLU A 115 10.92 -17.78 13.50
C GLU A 115 11.74 -18.80 12.71
N LYS A 116 11.65 -18.74 11.37
CA LYS A 116 12.32 -19.65 10.44
C LYS A 116 13.01 -18.87 9.31
N PRO A 117 13.93 -17.95 9.63
CA PRO A 117 14.63 -17.19 8.60
C PRO A 117 15.44 -18.12 7.70
N ALA A 118 15.27 -17.99 6.39
CA ALA A 118 15.96 -18.80 5.40
C ALA A 118 17.41 -18.35 5.18
N ASP A 119 17.75 -17.14 5.57
CA ASP A 119 19.06 -16.49 5.37
C ASP A 119 19.32 -15.51 6.51
N PRO A 120 20.60 -15.29 6.93
CA PRO A 120 20.95 -14.28 7.95
C PRO A 120 20.41 -12.88 7.64
N PHE A 121 20.35 -12.49 6.36
CA PHE A 121 19.78 -11.22 5.92
C PHE A 121 18.33 -11.05 6.39
N VAL A 122 17.51 -12.11 6.40
CA VAL A 122 16.11 -12.04 6.85
C VAL A 122 16.05 -11.62 8.32
N SER A 123 16.90 -12.23 9.17
CA SER A 123 16.98 -11.88 10.59
C SER A 123 17.47 -10.45 10.82
N GLU A 124 18.48 -10.03 10.06
CA GLU A 124 19.00 -8.66 10.13
C GLU A 124 17.93 -7.64 9.72
N PHE A 125 17.24 -7.88 8.62
CA PHE A 125 16.16 -7.02 8.12
C PHE A 125 15.03 -6.88 9.15
N ILE A 126 14.53 -8.01 9.68
CA ILE A 126 13.46 -8.01 10.69
C ILE A 126 13.87 -7.27 11.96
N ASN A 127 15.12 -7.48 12.44
CA ASN A 127 15.61 -6.84 13.64
C ASN A 127 15.85 -5.33 13.46
N ALA A 128 16.35 -4.91 12.30
CA ALA A 128 16.51 -3.49 11.98
C ALA A 128 15.18 -2.73 11.97
N GLN A 129 14.12 -3.36 11.46
CA GLN A 129 12.77 -2.78 11.42
C GLN A 129 12.08 -2.75 12.81
N ARG A 130 12.42 -3.66 13.73
CA ARG A 130 11.87 -3.68 15.10
C ARG A 130 12.24 -2.46 15.93
N GLY A 131 13.38 -1.86 15.70
CA GLY A 131 13.82 -0.64 16.39
C GLY A 131 12.96 0.59 16.11
N VAL A 132 12.13 0.55 15.08
CA VAL A 132 11.25 1.65 14.65
C VAL A 132 9.79 1.46 15.11
N THR A 133 9.38 0.25 15.46
CA THR A 133 7.95 -0.10 15.64
C THR A 133 7.52 -0.31 17.10
N LEU A 134 8.42 -0.23 18.09
CA LEU A 134 8.15 -0.51 19.50
C LEU A 134 8.44 0.68 20.42
N THR A 135 8.03 1.88 20.03
CA THR A 135 7.90 3.01 20.96
C THR A 135 6.50 3.58 20.86
#